data_495a3864d9a72dc76a81465d669c5807
#
_entry.id   495a3864d9a72dc76a81465d669c5807
#
_cell.length_a   1.000
_cell.length_b   1.000
_cell.length_c   1.000
_cell.angle_alpha   90.00
_cell.angle_beta   90.00
_cell.angle_gamma   90.00
#
_symmetry.space_group_name_H-M   'P 1'
#
loop_
_entity.id
_entity.type
_entity.pdbx_description
1 polymer ?
#
loop_
_entity_poly.entity_id
_entity_poly.type
_entity_poly.pdbx_seq_one_letter_code
_entity_poly.pdbx_strand_id
1 'polypeptide(L)'
;MKTSELQSIKQRYNIVGNCEALNHALDVALQVAPTDLSVLIIGESGVGKEIIPRVIHDNSPRRREKYFAINCGSIPEGTIDSELFGHVKGSFTGAINDSPGYFGVANKGTLFLDEVGELPLATQARLLRVLETGEYIPVGATEVRKTDVRIVAATNVNIRQAISEGRFREDLYYRLNSIPIQMPPLRERGEDIVLLFRLFALQMAEKYKMDRVVLDEQAKQMIMRYKWPGNVRQLKNITEQISILSPERIITPDILARFIPQDQETTQLATIHKEGGDHSFENEREILYKILFELRGNVNDMRREMGALKKQIEEVQSGSKHVSTETLPTTQIAPIAPIRPINPISPALEDAEAEEYVEPEKEPENLNLNDLGKQMLEKALERNKGNRKKAALELGISDRTLYRRLKQYGLDK
;
A
#
# COMPACT_ATOMS: atom_id res chain seq x y z
N MET A 1 -8.65 -5.25 -37.51
CA MET A 1 -10.05 -5.03 -37.07
C MET A 1 -10.65 -3.75 -37.66
N LYS A 2 -11.98 -3.69 -37.79
CA LYS A 2 -12.65 -2.43 -38.21
C LYS A 2 -12.61 -1.47 -37.03
N THR A 3 -12.26 -0.22 -37.24
CA THR A 3 -12.17 0.86 -36.25
C THR A 3 -13.44 0.97 -35.38
N SER A 4 -14.61 0.64 -35.96
CA SER A 4 -15.92 0.64 -35.27
C SER A 4 -16.04 -0.43 -34.16
N GLU A 5 -15.43 -1.60 -34.34
CA GLU A 5 -15.47 -2.68 -33.33
C GLU A 5 -14.61 -2.33 -32.13
N LEU A 6 -13.43 -1.76 -32.36
CA LEU A 6 -12.56 -1.30 -31.29
C LEU A 6 -13.20 -0.19 -30.45
N GLN A 7 -13.92 0.73 -31.10
CA GLN A 7 -14.65 1.80 -30.40
C GLN A 7 -15.78 1.24 -29.53
N SER A 8 -16.55 0.26 -30.02
CA SER A 8 -17.61 -0.36 -29.23
C SER A 8 -17.10 -1.06 -27.98
N ILE A 9 -15.92 -1.71 -28.09
CA ILE A 9 -15.24 -2.35 -26.96
C ILE A 9 -14.74 -1.31 -25.97
N LYS A 10 -14.08 -0.24 -26.43
CA LYS A 10 -13.66 0.84 -25.56
C LYS A 10 -14.82 1.43 -24.77
N GLN A 11 -15.95 1.66 -25.40
CA GLN A 11 -17.17 2.14 -24.74
C GLN A 11 -17.69 1.14 -23.70
N ARG A 12 -17.75 -0.15 -24.03
CA ARG A 12 -18.25 -1.21 -23.15
C ARG A 12 -17.42 -1.35 -21.87
N TYR A 13 -16.10 -1.18 -21.95
CA TYR A 13 -15.18 -1.32 -20.81
C TYR A 13 -14.70 0.00 -20.23
N ASN A 14 -15.29 1.14 -20.67
CA ASN A 14 -14.88 2.48 -20.26
C ASN A 14 -13.38 2.74 -20.47
N ILE A 15 -12.81 2.21 -21.56
CA ILE A 15 -11.41 2.42 -21.92
C ILE A 15 -11.29 3.74 -22.66
N VAL A 16 -10.62 4.70 -22.05
CA VAL A 16 -10.36 6.03 -22.64
C VAL A 16 -8.94 6.09 -23.14
N GLY A 17 -8.82 6.56 -24.37
CA GLY A 17 -7.54 6.77 -25.04
C GLY A 17 -7.56 6.30 -26.51
N ASN A 18 -6.71 6.92 -27.32
CA ASN A 18 -6.57 6.65 -28.76
C ASN A 18 -5.12 6.34 -29.15
N CYS A 19 -4.22 6.24 -28.18
CA CYS A 19 -2.83 5.87 -28.39
C CYS A 19 -2.74 4.56 -29.18
N GLU A 20 -1.88 4.52 -30.19
CA GLU A 20 -1.70 3.38 -31.09
C GLU A 20 -1.28 2.11 -30.34
N ALA A 21 -0.37 2.22 -29.38
CA ALA A 21 0.09 1.10 -28.56
C ALA A 21 -1.05 0.49 -27.73
N LEU A 22 -1.94 1.30 -27.14
CA LEU A 22 -3.13 0.82 -26.44
C LEU A 22 -4.10 0.12 -27.38
N ASN A 23 -4.31 0.70 -28.57
CA ASN A 23 -5.17 0.11 -29.60
C ASN A 23 -4.62 -1.24 -30.07
N HIS A 24 -3.32 -1.33 -30.27
CA HIS A 24 -2.66 -2.59 -30.62
C HIS A 24 -2.82 -3.65 -29.52
N ALA A 25 -2.63 -3.28 -28.24
CA ALA A 25 -2.82 -4.20 -27.11
C ALA A 25 -4.26 -4.76 -27.06
N LEU A 26 -5.27 -3.91 -27.30
CA LEU A 26 -6.67 -4.32 -27.38
C LEU A 26 -6.95 -5.20 -28.61
N ASP A 27 -6.36 -4.88 -29.76
CA ASP A 27 -6.52 -5.69 -30.98
C ASP A 27 -5.96 -7.09 -30.80
N VAL A 28 -4.75 -7.23 -30.23
CA VAL A 28 -4.16 -8.53 -29.87
C VAL A 28 -5.04 -9.29 -28.86
N ALA A 29 -5.56 -8.59 -27.85
CA ALA A 29 -6.45 -9.20 -26.85
C ALA A 29 -7.69 -9.82 -27.49
N LEU A 30 -8.28 -9.15 -28.48
CA LEU A 30 -9.46 -9.64 -29.20
C LEU A 30 -9.14 -10.79 -30.17
N GLN A 31 -7.98 -10.73 -30.86
CA GLN A 31 -7.53 -11.80 -31.72
C GLN A 31 -7.26 -13.09 -30.95
N VAL A 32 -6.72 -13.00 -29.73
CA VAL A 32 -6.43 -14.17 -28.90
C VAL A 32 -7.65 -14.66 -28.11
N ALA A 33 -8.69 -13.83 -27.94
CA ALA A 33 -9.88 -14.18 -27.16
C ALA A 33 -10.53 -15.53 -27.56
N PRO A 34 -10.70 -15.88 -28.85
CA PRO A 34 -11.31 -17.13 -29.27
C PRO A 34 -10.45 -18.37 -28.99
N THR A 35 -9.18 -18.22 -28.63
CA THR A 35 -8.23 -19.31 -28.39
C THR A 35 -8.13 -19.65 -26.90
N ASP A 36 -7.57 -20.80 -26.57
CA ASP A 36 -7.22 -21.19 -25.19
C ASP A 36 -5.74 -20.91 -24.84
N LEU A 37 -5.03 -20.15 -25.67
CA LEU A 37 -3.64 -19.81 -25.41
C LEU A 37 -3.47 -18.96 -24.15
N SER A 38 -2.38 -19.22 -23.44
CA SER A 38 -1.95 -18.38 -22.32
C SER A 38 -1.52 -16.99 -22.81
N VAL A 39 -1.86 -15.96 -22.05
CA VAL A 39 -1.52 -14.57 -22.38
C VAL A 39 -0.74 -13.98 -21.21
N LEU A 40 0.40 -13.35 -21.53
CA LEU A 40 1.20 -12.61 -20.56
C LEU A 40 1.09 -11.11 -20.85
N ILE A 41 0.49 -10.38 -19.91
CA ILE A 41 0.34 -8.91 -20.00
C ILE A 41 1.50 -8.27 -19.24
N ILE A 42 2.30 -7.50 -19.96
CA ILE A 42 3.47 -6.81 -19.41
C ILE A 42 3.20 -5.32 -19.37
N GLY A 43 3.51 -4.66 -18.28
CA GLY A 43 3.37 -3.21 -18.14
C GLY A 43 3.57 -2.74 -16.72
N GLU A 44 3.86 -1.46 -16.56
CA GLU A 44 4.10 -0.84 -15.25
C GLU A 44 2.89 -0.94 -14.32
N SER A 45 3.13 -0.76 -13.02
CA SER A 45 2.03 -0.71 -12.04
C SER A 45 1.09 0.47 -12.35
N GLY A 46 -0.22 0.25 -12.22
CA GLY A 46 -1.23 1.29 -12.41
C GLY A 46 -1.55 1.68 -13.85
N VAL A 47 -1.08 0.94 -14.88
CA VAL A 47 -1.41 1.22 -16.30
C VAL A 47 -2.80 0.73 -16.72
N GLY A 48 -3.47 -0.10 -15.89
CA GLY A 48 -4.80 -0.67 -16.16
C GLY A 48 -4.74 -2.06 -16.79
N LYS A 49 -3.77 -2.91 -16.41
CA LYS A 49 -3.63 -4.28 -16.92
C LYS A 49 -4.87 -5.14 -16.71
N GLU A 50 -5.62 -4.91 -15.64
CA GLU A 50 -6.81 -5.66 -15.24
C GLU A 50 -7.98 -5.62 -16.25
N ILE A 51 -7.94 -4.67 -17.19
CA ILE A 51 -9.00 -4.54 -18.20
C ILE A 51 -8.85 -5.59 -19.30
N ILE A 52 -7.61 -5.89 -19.71
CA ILE A 52 -7.32 -6.81 -20.83
C ILE A 52 -7.84 -8.22 -20.57
N PRO A 53 -7.65 -8.86 -19.39
CA PRO A 53 -8.19 -10.19 -19.11
C PRO A 53 -9.73 -10.26 -19.21
N ARG A 54 -10.42 -9.19 -18.79
CA ARG A 54 -11.88 -9.09 -18.94
C ARG A 54 -12.29 -9.03 -20.40
N VAL A 55 -11.61 -8.21 -21.21
CA VAL A 55 -11.85 -8.14 -22.66
C VAL A 55 -11.64 -9.52 -23.30
N ILE A 56 -10.56 -10.24 -22.92
CA ILE A 56 -10.28 -11.59 -23.41
C ILE A 56 -11.40 -12.56 -23.00
N HIS A 57 -11.78 -12.59 -21.73
CA HIS A 57 -12.77 -13.52 -21.20
C HIS A 57 -14.14 -13.31 -21.85
N ASP A 58 -14.64 -12.07 -21.89
CA ASP A 58 -15.98 -11.75 -22.37
C ASP A 58 -16.15 -11.96 -23.89
N ASN A 59 -15.03 -11.97 -24.64
CA ASN A 59 -15.02 -12.26 -26.08
C ASN A 59 -14.53 -13.67 -26.40
N SER A 60 -14.39 -14.55 -25.39
CA SER A 60 -13.97 -15.94 -25.53
C SER A 60 -15.16 -16.92 -25.60
N PRO A 61 -14.93 -18.18 -26.00
CA PRO A 61 -15.92 -19.25 -25.85
C PRO A 61 -16.36 -19.45 -24.39
N ARG A 62 -15.49 -19.13 -23.43
CA ARG A 62 -15.71 -19.27 -21.97
C ARG A 62 -16.43 -18.08 -21.32
N ARG A 63 -16.99 -17.14 -22.10
CA ARG A 63 -17.63 -15.90 -21.60
C ARG A 63 -18.82 -16.10 -20.63
N ARG A 64 -19.40 -17.31 -20.61
CA ARG A 64 -20.51 -17.68 -19.70
C ARG A 64 -20.02 -18.43 -18.46
N GLU A 65 -18.75 -18.81 -18.46
CA GLU A 65 -18.12 -19.52 -17.37
C GLU A 65 -17.56 -18.54 -16.33
N LYS A 66 -17.01 -19.06 -15.25
CA LYS A 66 -16.49 -18.24 -14.16
C LYS A 66 -15.21 -17.50 -14.57
N TYR A 67 -15.14 -16.25 -14.17
CA TYR A 67 -13.92 -15.42 -14.25
C TYR A 67 -13.46 -15.09 -12.83
N PHE A 68 -12.22 -15.41 -12.52
CA PHE A 68 -11.58 -15.02 -11.27
C PHE A 68 -10.33 -14.20 -11.53
N ALA A 69 -10.15 -13.13 -10.73
CA ALA A 69 -8.95 -12.31 -10.75
C ALA A 69 -8.28 -12.38 -9.38
N ILE A 70 -7.01 -12.69 -9.35
CA ILE A 70 -6.22 -12.86 -8.14
C ILE A 70 -4.96 -12.00 -8.28
N ASN A 71 -4.64 -11.23 -7.24
CA ASN A 71 -3.34 -10.57 -7.14
C ASN A 71 -2.40 -11.47 -6.30
N CYS A 72 -1.38 -12.03 -6.94
CA CYS A 72 -0.43 -12.95 -6.30
C CYS A 72 0.42 -12.26 -5.24
N GLY A 73 0.77 -10.98 -5.42
CA GLY A 73 1.55 -10.22 -4.46
C GLY A 73 0.78 -9.85 -3.18
N SER A 74 -0.57 -9.92 -3.21
CA SER A 74 -1.39 -9.63 -2.03
C SER A 74 -1.61 -10.82 -1.11
N ILE A 75 -1.28 -12.04 -1.56
CA ILE A 75 -1.48 -13.27 -0.78
C ILE A 75 -0.16 -13.63 -0.10
N PRO A 76 -0.14 -13.85 1.24
CA PRO A 76 1.08 -14.25 1.93
C PRO A 76 1.66 -15.57 1.38
N GLU A 77 2.99 -15.65 1.27
CA GLU A 77 3.70 -16.82 0.73
C GLU A 77 3.29 -18.14 1.41
N GLY A 78 3.06 -18.12 2.73
CA GLY A 78 2.66 -19.32 3.48
C GLY A 78 1.25 -19.83 3.18
N THR A 79 0.39 -19.07 2.49
CA THR A 79 -1.00 -19.44 2.19
C THR A 79 -1.30 -19.53 0.70
N ILE A 80 -0.43 -18.98 -0.16
CA ILE A 80 -0.69 -18.87 -1.61
C ILE A 80 -0.94 -20.24 -2.27
N ASP A 81 -0.23 -21.28 -1.87
CA ASP A 81 -0.44 -22.63 -2.39
C ASP A 81 -1.82 -23.18 -2.01
N SER A 82 -2.26 -22.95 -0.78
CA SER A 82 -3.59 -23.35 -0.31
C SER A 82 -4.71 -22.60 -1.01
N GLU A 83 -4.52 -21.32 -1.29
CA GLU A 83 -5.48 -20.50 -2.02
C GLU A 83 -5.59 -20.92 -3.50
N LEU A 84 -4.46 -21.09 -4.17
CA LEU A 84 -4.44 -21.47 -5.59
C LEU A 84 -4.89 -22.90 -5.83
N PHE A 85 -4.28 -23.87 -5.13
CA PHE A 85 -4.46 -25.30 -5.39
C PHE A 85 -5.45 -25.99 -4.46
N GLY A 86 -5.92 -25.27 -3.42
CA GLY A 86 -6.78 -25.84 -2.39
C GLY A 86 -6.03 -26.67 -1.35
N HIS A 87 -6.76 -27.15 -0.39
CA HIS A 87 -6.24 -27.99 0.69
C HIS A 87 -7.26 -29.01 1.18
N VAL A 88 -6.79 -30.07 1.79
CA VAL A 88 -7.62 -31.04 2.50
C VAL A 88 -7.66 -30.71 4.00
N LYS A 89 -8.73 -31.09 4.66
CA LYS A 89 -8.92 -30.92 6.10
C LYS A 89 -7.71 -31.48 6.87
N GLY A 90 -7.19 -30.68 7.82
CA GLY A 90 -6.08 -31.09 8.70
C GLY A 90 -4.70 -30.95 8.06
N SER A 91 -4.55 -30.41 6.85
CA SER A 91 -3.24 -30.28 6.17
C SER A 91 -2.31 -29.23 6.84
N PHE A 92 -2.86 -28.27 7.58
CA PHE A 92 -2.13 -27.30 8.40
C PHE A 92 -2.99 -26.79 9.55
N THR A 93 -2.38 -26.08 10.50
CA THR A 93 -3.10 -25.48 11.64
C THR A 93 -4.08 -24.43 11.16
N GLY A 94 -5.38 -24.74 11.21
CA GLY A 94 -6.46 -23.88 10.69
C GLY A 94 -7.22 -24.46 9.49
N ALA A 95 -6.77 -25.57 8.88
CA ALA A 95 -7.48 -26.26 7.82
C ALA A 95 -8.67 -27.09 8.41
N ILE A 96 -9.76 -26.39 8.75
CA ILE A 96 -10.95 -27.00 9.39
C ILE A 96 -11.76 -27.82 8.38
N ASN A 97 -11.85 -27.35 7.13
CA ASN A 97 -12.60 -27.97 6.03
C ASN A 97 -11.71 -28.13 4.79
N ASP A 98 -12.17 -28.93 3.83
CA ASP A 98 -11.57 -28.98 2.50
C ASP A 98 -11.84 -27.70 1.73
N SER A 99 -10.84 -27.24 0.96
CA SER A 99 -11.00 -26.14 0.01
C SER A 99 -10.59 -26.57 -1.39
N PRO A 100 -11.40 -26.30 -2.42
CA PRO A 100 -11.06 -26.66 -3.80
C PRO A 100 -9.94 -25.79 -4.39
N GLY A 101 -9.64 -24.62 -3.79
CA GLY A 101 -8.73 -23.62 -4.32
C GLY A 101 -9.25 -22.95 -5.61
N TYR A 102 -8.52 -21.92 -6.06
CA TYR A 102 -8.95 -21.16 -7.25
C TYR A 102 -8.94 -22.00 -8.53
N PHE A 103 -7.99 -22.94 -8.70
CA PHE A 103 -7.96 -23.84 -9.85
C PHE A 103 -9.17 -24.79 -9.89
N GLY A 104 -9.66 -25.20 -8.75
CA GLY A 104 -10.88 -26.03 -8.69
C GLY A 104 -12.15 -25.20 -8.95
N VAL A 105 -12.22 -23.99 -8.40
CA VAL A 105 -13.41 -23.13 -8.53
C VAL A 105 -13.52 -22.51 -9.92
N ALA A 106 -12.38 -22.22 -10.58
CA ALA A 106 -12.30 -21.63 -11.92
C ALA A 106 -12.36 -22.68 -13.05
N ASN A 107 -12.55 -23.96 -12.73
CA ASN A 107 -12.61 -25.02 -13.73
C ASN A 107 -13.61 -24.70 -14.86
N LYS A 108 -13.20 -24.90 -16.11
CA LYS A 108 -13.87 -24.50 -17.37
C LYS A 108 -13.89 -22.98 -17.64
N GLY A 109 -13.46 -22.17 -16.68
CA GLY A 109 -13.47 -20.72 -16.76
C GLY A 109 -12.14 -20.09 -17.14
N THR A 110 -11.93 -18.86 -16.66
CA THR A 110 -10.69 -18.10 -16.85
C THR A 110 -10.16 -17.63 -15.50
N LEU A 111 -8.88 -17.84 -15.25
CA LEU A 111 -8.17 -17.36 -14.08
C LEU A 111 -7.17 -16.27 -14.50
N PHE A 112 -7.32 -15.10 -13.96
CA PHE A 112 -6.38 -14.00 -14.12
C PHE A 112 -5.45 -13.94 -12.90
N LEU A 113 -4.14 -14.05 -13.16
CA LEU A 113 -3.08 -13.97 -12.16
C LEU A 113 -2.35 -12.64 -12.34
N ASP A 114 -2.65 -11.66 -11.49
CA ASP A 114 -1.91 -10.39 -11.47
C ASP A 114 -0.65 -10.53 -10.61
N GLU A 115 0.40 -9.80 -10.97
CA GLU A 115 1.70 -9.82 -10.30
C GLU A 115 2.30 -11.23 -10.20
N VAL A 116 2.21 -12.01 -11.30
CA VAL A 116 2.71 -13.39 -11.34
C VAL A 116 4.21 -13.50 -11.05
N GLY A 117 4.98 -12.41 -11.23
CA GLY A 117 6.39 -12.31 -10.90
C GLY A 117 6.70 -12.42 -9.40
N GLU A 118 5.70 -12.21 -8.54
CA GLU A 118 5.83 -12.27 -7.08
C GLU A 118 5.57 -13.70 -6.51
N LEU A 119 5.23 -14.68 -7.38
CA LEU A 119 5.01 -16.06 -6.95
C LEU A 119 6.30 -16.69 -6.41
N PRO A 120 6.26 -17.42 -5.27
CA PRO A 120 7.38 -18.25 -4.82
C PRO A 120 7.77 -19.32 -5.84
N LEU A 121 9.04 -19.68 -5.92
CA LEU A 121 9.56 -20.68 -6.87
C LEU A 121 8.84 -22.04 -6.78
N ALA A 122 8.47 -22.48 -5.57
CA ALA A 122 7.72 -23.71 -5.35
C ALA A 122 6.32 -23.64 -6.00
N THR A 123 5.63 -22.51 -5.83
CA THR A 123 4.31 -22.24 -6.44
C THR A 123 4.42 -22.14 -7.95
N GLN A 124 5.49 -21.50 -8.48
CA GLN A 124 5.76 -21.43 -9.91
C GLN A 124 5.88 -22.84 -10.55
N ALA A 125 6.57 -23.78 -9.88
CA ALA A 125 6.70 -25.17 -10.36
C ALA A 125 5.34 -25.88 -10.41
N ARG A 126 4.47 -25.65 -9.42
CA ARG A 126 3.11 -26.20 -9.39
C ARG A 126 2.21 -25.58 -10.47
N LEU A 127 2.34 -24.27 -10.68
CA LEU A 127 1.62 -23.56 -11.75
C LEU A 127 2.01 -24.08 -13.13
N LEU A 128 3.31 -24.34 -13.36
CA LEU A 128 3.79 -24.93 -14.62
C LEU A 128 3.09 -26.26 -14.90
N ARG A 129 2.97 -27.14 -13.90
CA ARG A 129 2.28 -28.43 -14.07
C ARG A 129 0.81 -28.24 -14.48
N VAL A 130 0.11 -27.25 -13.90
CA VAL A 130 -1.26 -26.92 -14.32
C VAL A 130 -1.31 -26.46 -15.78
N LEU A 131 -0.37 -25.62 -16.20
CA LEU A 131 -0.30 -25.10 -17.58
C LEU A 131 0.02 -26.17 -18.61
N GLU A 132 0.79 -27.21 -18.25
CA GLU A 132 1.21 -28.29 -19.16
C GLU A 132 0.19 -29.41 -19.25
N THR A 133 -0.29 -29.90 -18.10
CA THR A 133 -1.11 -31.13 -18.03
C THR A 133 -2.54 -30.88 -17.56
N GLY A 134 -2.86 -29.68 -17.07
CA GLY A 134 -4.15 -29.39 -16.41
C GLY A 134 -4.29 -30.09 -15.05
N GLU A 135 -3.18 -30.55 -14.44
CA GLU A 135 -3.19 -31.33 -13.21
C GLU A 135 -2.60 -30.54 -12.05
N TYR A 136 -3.20 -30.70 -10.87
CA TYR A 136 -2.68 -30.16 -9.61
C TYR A 136 -3.00 -31.09 -8.43
N ILE A 137 -2.26 -30.91 -7.33
CA ILE A 137 -2.45 -31.66 -6.10
C ILE A 137 -2.76 -30.63 -5.00
N PRO A 138 -3.91 -30.71 -4.29
CA PRO A 138 -4.20 -29.86 -3.13
C PRO A 138 -3.15 -30.04 -2.02
N VAL A 139 -3.01 -29.02 -1.17
CA VAL A 139 -2.09 -29.10 -0.01
C VAL A 139 -2.56 -30.19 0.94
N GLY A 140 -1.64 -31.10 1.31
CA GLY A 140 -1.93 -32.24 2.18
C GLY A 140 -2.63 -33.43 1.50
N ALA A 141 -2.98 -33.33 0.21
CA ALA A 141 -3.53 -34.44 -0.55
C ALA A 141 -2.44 -35.23 -1.30
N THR A 142 -2.75 -36.48 -1.62
CA THR A 142 -1.94 -37.33 -2.51
C THR A 142 -2.60 -37.50 -3.90
N GLU A 143 -3.90 -37.20 -3.98
CA GLU A 143 -4.66 -37.38 -5.21
C GLU A 143 -4.48 -36.21 -6.17
N VAL A 144 -4.28 -36.55 -7.43
CA VAL A 144 -4.19 -35.59 -8.54
C VAL A 144 -5.60 -35.14 -8.94
N ARG A 145 -5.84 -33.85 -9.00
CA ARG A 145 -7.07 -33.24 -9.53
C ARG A 145 -6.80 -32.65 -10.91
N LYS A 146 -7.81 -32.67 -11.77
CA LYS A 146 -7.74 -32.07 -13.12
C LYS A 146 -8.57 -30.80 -13.18
N THR A 147 -8.07 -29.84 -13.94
CA THR A 147 -8.75 -28.58 -14.23
C THR A 147 -8.56 -28.21 -15.70
N ASP A 148 -9.62 -27.67 -16.29
CA ASP A 148 -9.60 -27.05 -17.62
C ASP A 148 -9.81 -25.54 -17.45
N VAL A 149 -8.75 -24.83 -17.11
CA VAL A 149 -8.79 -23.38 -16.85
C VAL A 149 -7.91 -22.63 -17.85
N ARG A 150 -8.46 -21.58 -18.43
CA ARG A 150 -7.65 -20.64 -19.23
C ARG A 150 -6.92 -19.68 -18.29
N ILE A 151 -5.60 -19.55 -18.46
CA ILE A 151 -4.77 -18.66 -17.65
C ILE A 151 -4.41 -17.41 -18.46
N VAL A 152 -4.66 -16.24 -17.83
CA VAL A 152 -4.16 -14.95 -18.27
C VAL A 152 -3.31 -14.40 -17.13
N ALA A 153 -2.04 -14.10 -17.39
CA ALA A 153 -1.11 -13.60 -16.36
C ALA A 153 -0.74 -12.14 -16.62
N ALA A 154 -0.47 -11.38 -15.57
CA ALA A 154 0.09 -10.03 -15.69
C ALA A 154 1.29 -9.84 -14.78
N THR A 155 2.20 -8.96 -15.18
CA THR A 155 3.39 -8.60 -14.40
C THR A 155 3.80 -7.15 -14.65
N ASN A 156 4.38 -6.54 -13.64
CA ASN A 156 5.08 -5.25 -13.69
C ASN A 156 6.59 -5.43 -13.59
N VAL A 157 7.07 -6.64 -13.29
CA VAL A 157 8.47 -6.97 -13.11
C VAL A 157 9.12 -7.32 -14.45
N ASN A 158 10.38 -6.98 -14.61
CA ASN A 158 11.19 -7.48 -15.71
C ASN A 158 11.51 -8.97 -15.48
N ILE A 159 10.69 -9.85 -16.07
CA ILE A 159 10.82 -11.30 -15.88
C ILE A 159 12.19 -11.84 -16.34
N ARG A 160 12.80 -11.29 -17.39
CA ARG A 160 14.13 -11.73 -17.84
C ARG A 160 15.20 -11.45 -16.77
N GLN A 161 15.12 -10.31 -16.11
CA GLN A 161 15.98 -10.00 -14.98
C GLN A 161 15.68 -10.93 -13.80
N ALA A 162 14.41 -11.16 -13.47
CA ALA A 162 14.02 -12.09 -12.40
C ALA A 162 14.52 -13.54 -12.67
N ILE A 163 14.56 -13.98 -13.93
CA ILE A 163 15.15 -15.27 -14.32
C ILE A 163 16.67 -15.28 -14.06
N SER A 164 17.38 -14.24 -14.48
CA SER A 164 18.83 -14.15 -14.27
C SER A 164 19.22 -14.11 -12.78
N GLU A 165 18.34 -13.56 -11.93
CA GLU A 165 18.49 -13.53 -10.47
C GLU A 165 17.98 -14.80 -9.77
N GLY A 166 17.49 -15.78 -10.50
CA GLY A 166 16.94 -17.05 -9.97
C GLY A 166 15.62 -16.90 -9.20
N ARG A 167 14.92 -15.76 -9.32
CA ARG A 167 13.61 -15.51 -8.68
C ARG A 167 12.42 -15.99 -9.52
N PHE A 168 12.61 -16.20 -10.82
CA PHE A 168 11.56 -16.69 -11.72
C PHE A 168 12.09 -17.83 -12.59
N ARG A 169 11.26 -18.86 -12.81
CA ARG A 169 11.62 -20.02 -13.62
C ARG A 169 11.49 -19.72 -15.11
N GLU A 170 12.49 -20.07 -15.86
CA GLU A 170 12.53 -19.87 -17.32
C GLU A 170 11.48 -20.71 -18.06
N ASP A 171 11.26 -21.94 -17.63
CA ASP A 171 10.25 -22.84 -18.22
C ASP A 171 8.82 -22.29 -18.06
N LEU A 172 8.49 -21.76 -16.88
CA LEU A 172 7.20 -21.12 -16.64
C LEU A 172 7.03 -19.86 -17.51
N TYR A 173 8.10 -19.07 -17.66
CA TYR A 173 8.05 -17.87 -18.51
C TYR A 173 7.65 -18.24 -19.94
N TYR A 174 8.31 -19.23 -20.58
CA TYR A 174 7.97 -19.61 -21.94
C TYR A 174 6.55 -20.16 -22.06
N ARG A 175 6.04 -20.83 -21.04
CA ARG A 175 4.68 -21.35 -21.04
C ARG A 175 3.61 -20.28 -20.88
N LEU A 176 3.86 -19.26 -20.04
CA LEU A 176 2.95 -18.12 -19.87
C LEU A 176 3.01 -17.16 -21.06
N ASN A 177 4.18 -16.95 -21.63
CA ASN A 177 4.46 -15.97 -22.68
C ASN A 177 4.13 -16.51 -24.09
N SER A 178 3.05 -17.30 -24.21
CA SER A 178 2.61 -17.77 -25.54
C SER A 178 2.17 -16.60 -26.42
N ILE A 179 1.42 -15.65 -25.86
CA ILE A 179 1.07 -14.39 -26.52
C ILE A 179 1.38 -13.25 -25.55
N PRO A 180 2.42 -12.42 -25.81
CA PRO A 180 2.68 -11.22 -25.03
C PRO A 180 1.78 -10.08 -25.44
N ILE A 181 1.24 -9.35 -24.43
CA ILE A 181 0.53 -8.08 -24.62
C ILE A 181 1.24 -7.01 -23.80
N GLN A 182 1.76 -6.00 -24.47
CA GLN A 182 2.41 -4.88 -23.78
C GLN A 182 1.42 -3.74 -23.57
N MET A 183 1.28 -3.31 -22.31
CA MET A 183 0.49 -2.13 -21.94
C MET A 183 1.40 -0.91 -21.86
N PRO A 184 1.16 0.12 -22.66
CA PRO A 184 2.02 1.30 -22.66
C PRO A 184 1.89 2.07 -21.35
N PRO A 185 3.00 2.61 -20.81
CA PRO A 185 2.95 3.51 -19.65
C PRO A 185 2.25 4.82 -20.04
N LEU A 186 1.70 5.52 -19.04
CA LEU A 186 0.88 6.70 -19.27
C LEU A 186 1.64 7.83 -20.00
N ARG A 187 2.94 8.00 -19.69
CA ARG A 187 3.81 9.00 -20.36
C ARG A 187 3.94 8.80 -21.88
N GLU A 188 3.69 7.60 -22.39
CA GLU A 188 3.75 7.27 -23.83
C GLU A 188 2.38 7.39 -24.51
N ARG A 189 1.32 7.72 -23.77
CA ARG A 189 -0.05 7.84 -24.30
C ARG A 189 -0.43 9.26 -24.74
N GLY A 190 0.46 10.24 -24.58
CA GLY A 190 0.26 11.60 -25.08
C GLY A 190 -1.06 12.25 -24.65
N GLU A 191 -1.91 12.58 -25.63
CA GLU A 191 -3.21 13.26 -25.37
C GLU A 191 -4.20 12.44 -24.53
N ASP A 192 -4.03 11.12 -24.46
CA ASP A 192 -4.88 10.25 -23.63
C ASP A 192 -4.84 10.66 -22.16
N ILE A 193 -3.73 11.27 -21.69
CA ILE A 193 -3.59 11.78 -20.32
C ILE A 193 -4.68 12.83 -20.03
N VAL A 194 -4.88 13.76 -20.95
CA VAL A 194 -5.90 14.82 -20.81
C VAL A 194 -7.31 14.25 -20.87
N LEU A 195 -7.52 13.25 -21.73
CA LEU A 195 -8.83 12.57 -21.84
C LEU A 195 -9.16 11.82 -20.56
N LEU A 196 -8.19 11.11 -19.97
CA LEU A 196 -8.34 10.40 -18.69
C LEU A 196 -8.59 11.37 -17.55
N PHE A 197 -7.86 12.48 -17.46
CA PHE A 197 -8.13 13.52 -16.47
C PHE A 197 -9.57 14.02 -16.55
N ARG A 198 -10.04 14.35 -17.77
CA ARG A 198 -11.43 14.81 -17.98
C ARG A 198 -12.46 13.78 -17.55
N LEU A 199 -12.21 12.49 -17.84
CA LEU A 199 -13.08 11.40 -17.41
C LEU A 199 -13.13 11.32 -15.88
N PHE A 200 -11.98 11.31 -15.22
CA PHE A 200 -11.93 11.23 -13.75
C PHE A 200 -12.54 12.46 -13.09
N ALA A 201 -12.29 13.66 -13.61
CA ALA A 201 -12.92 14.88 -13.12
C ALA A 201 -14.45 14.84 -13.24
N LEU A 202 -14.98 14.28 -14.33
CA LEU A 202 -16.42 14.09 -14.51
C LEU A 202 -16.97 13.08 -13.48
N GLN A 203 -16.32 11.93 -13.31
CA GLN A 203 -16.72 10.92 -12.33
C GLN A 203 -16.72 11.46 -10.91
N MET A 204 -15.75 12.33 -10.55
CA MET A 204 -15.71 12.97 -9.23
C MET A 204 -16.84 14.01 -9.08
N ALA A 205 -17.10 14.81 -10.12
CA ALA A 205 -18.19 15.77 -10.11
C ALA A 205 -19.56 15.09 -9.89
N GLU A 206 -19.81 13.97 -10.58
CA GLU A 206 -21.04 13.18 -10.40
C GLU A 206 -21.13 12.51 -9.03
N LYS A 207 -20.03 11.90 -8.57
CA LYS A 207 -19.96 11.17 -7.28
C LYS A 207 -20.20 12.09 -6.09
N TYR A 208 -19.62 13.29 -6.10
CA TYR A 208 -19.64 14.23 -4.98
C TYR A 208 -20.61 15.40 -5.21
N LYS A 209 -21.36 15.42 -6.34
CA LYS A 209 -22.31 16.48 -6.70
C LYS A 209 -21.71 17.87 -6.65
N MET A 210 -20.53 18.04 -7.25
CA MET A 210 -19.77 19.27 -7.31
C MET A 210 -19.49 19.67 -8.76
N ASP A 211 -19.09 20.93 -8.98
CA ASP A 211 -18.69 21.39 -10.29
C ASP A 211 -17.39 20.73 -10.72
N ARG A 212 -17.33 20.35 -12.01
CA ARG A 212 -16.19 19.68 -12.60
C ARG A 212 -14.97 20.60 -12.66
N VAL A 213 -13.80 20.11 -12.28
CA VAL A 213 -12.52 20.79 -12.49
C VAL A 213 -12.08 20.68 -13.95
N VAL A 214 -11.51 21.76 -14.47
CA VAL A 214 -11.03 21.85 -15.87
C VAL A 214 -9.60 22.38 -15.84
N LEU A 215 -8.71 21.75 -16.62
CA LEU A 215 -7.33 22.23 -16.79
C LEU A 215 -7.30 23.39 -17.78
N ASP A 216 -6.53 24.42 -17.46
CA ASP A 216 -6.17 25.42 -18.46
C ASP A 216 -5.18 24.86 -19.49
N GLU A 217 -4.83 25.62 -20.51
CA GLU A 217 -3.98 25.10 -21.60
C GLU A 217 -2.54 24.82 -21.15
N GLN A 218 -2.01 25.61 -20.22
CA GLN A 218 -0.67 25.44 -19.68
C GLN A 218 -0.62 24.24 -18.72
N ALA A 219 -1.65 24.06 -17.88
CA ALA A 219 -1.77 22.87 -17.02
C ALA A 219 -1.91 21.58 -17.83
N LYS A 220 -2.62 21.58 -18.98
CA LYS A 220 -2.66 20.43 -19.90
C LYS A 220 -1.26 20.04 -20.40
N GLN A 221 -0.45 21.03 -20.81
CA GLN A 221 0.93 20.75 -21.23
C GLN A 221 1.76 20.21 -20.09
N MET A 222 1.55 20.70 -18.87
CA MET A 222 2.26 20.22 -17.68
C MET A 222 1.97 18.76 -17.37
N ILE A 223 0.68 18.34 -17.38
CA ILE A 223 0.34 16.93 -17.12
C ILE A 223 0.82 15.98 -18.21
N MET A 224 0.90 16.44 -19.48
CA MET A 224 1.43 15.64 -20.59
C MET A 224 2.95 15.43 -20.49
N ARG A 225 3.69 16.34 -19.86
CA ARG A 225 5.15 16.24 -19.70
C ARG A 225 5.57 15.46 -18.45
N TYR A 226 4.68 15.29 -17.51
CA TYR A 226 5.01 14.60 -16.27
C TYR A 226 5.20 13.09 -16.49
N LYS A 227 6.15 12.48 -15.80
CA LYS A 227 6.56 11.06 -16.00
C LYS A 227 5.51 10.03 -15.57
N TRP A 228 4.62 10.37 -14.66
CA TRP A 228 3.56 9.50 -14.13
C TRP A 228 4.08 8.13 -13.63
N PRO A 229 4.95 8.06 -12.62
CA PRO A 229 5.50 6.78 -12.14
C PRO A 229 4.41 5.81 -11.63
N GLY A 230 3.29 6.31 -11.12
CA GLY A 230 2.11 5.50 -10.75
C GLY A 230 1.03 5.44 -11.82
N ASN A 231 1.33 5.88 -13.06
CA ASN A 231 0.48 5.78 -14.23
C ASN A 231 -0.98 6.27 -14.02
N VAL A 232 -1.95 5.54 -14.54
CA VAL A 232 -3.38 5.89 -14.49
C VAL A 232 -3.90 5.92 -13.04
N ARG A 233 -3.38 5.06 -12.16
CA ARG A 233 -3.74 5.06 -10.73
C ARG A 233 -3.33 6.36 -10.06
N GLN A 234 -2.13 6.87 -10.33
CA GLN A 234 -1.66 8.15 -9.81
C GLN A 234 -2.47 9.32 -10.38
N LEU A 235 -2.70 9.34 -11.70
CA LEU A 235 -3.51 10.38 -12.34
C LEU A 235 -4.90 10.45 -11.73
N LYS A 236 -5.56 9.31 -11.51
CA LYS A 236 -6.88 9.24 -10.88
C LYS A 236 -6.86 9.81 -9.46
N ASN A 237 -5.88 9.43 -8.64
CA ASN A 237 -5.75 9.91 -7.27
C ASN A 237 -5.53 11.43 -7.22
N ILE A 238 -4.63 11.95 -8.07
CA ILE A 238 -4.36 13.39 -8.15
C ILE A 238 -5.61 14.15 -8.63
N THR A 239 -6.32 13.62 -9.63
CA THR A 239 -7.56 14.23 -10.10
C THR A 239 -8.64 14.27 -9.01
N GLU A 240 -8.76 13.21 -8.20
CA GLU A 240 -9.67 13.15 -7.06
C GLU A 240 -9.29 14.18 -5.99
N GLN A 241 -8.01 14.27 -5.63
CA GLN A 241 -7.50 15.26 -4.68
C GLN A 241 -7.77 16.70 -5.14
N ILE A 242 -7.45 17.01 -6.40
CA ILE A 242 -7.72 18.34 -6.98
C ILE A 242 -9.22 18.64 -6.94
N SER A 243 -10.07 17.71 -7.32
CA SER A 243 -11.53 17.90 -7.36
C SER A 243 -12.10 18.24 -5.99
N ILE A 244 -11.57 17.62 -4.92
CA ILE A 244 -12.06 17.81 -3.54
C ILE A 244 -11.42 19.02 -2.87
N LEU A 245 -10.11 19.20 -3.01
CA LEU A 245 -9.35 20.15 -2.21
C LEU A 245 -9.18 21.52 -2.87
N SER A 246 -9.31 21.62 -4.20
CA SER A 246 -9.18 22.91 -4.88
C SER A 246 -10.50 23.70 -4.78
N PRO A 247 -10.46 24.96 -4.26
CA PRO A 247 -11.61 25.84 -4.31
C PRO A 247 -11.91 26.33 -5.74
N GLU A 248 -10.88 26.40 -6.59
CA GLU A 248 -10.99 26.87 -7.96
C GLU A 248 -11.32 25.70 -8.89
N ARG A 249 -12.23 25.93 -9.85
CA ARG A 249 -12.63 24.92 -10.82
C ARG A 249 -11.78 24.95 -12.10
N ILE A 250 -11.08 26.04 -12.35
CA ILE A 250 -10.09 26.18 -13.42
C ILE A 250 -8.71 25.95 -12.80
N ILE A 251 -8.07 24.86 -13.16
CA ILE A 251 -6.79 24.42 -12.61
C ILE A 251 -5.66 25.00 -13.44
N THR A 252 -4.92 25.93 -12.84
CA THR A 252 -3.71 26.53 -13.40
C THR A 252 -2.47 25.68 -13.09
N PRO A 253 -1.31 25.91 -13.75
CA PRO A 253 -0.07 25.19 -13.43
C PRO A 253 0.36 25.32 -11.98
N ASP A 254 0.14 26.50 -11.35
CA ASP A 254 0.51 26.76 -9.97
C ASP A 254 -0.31 25.93 -8.98
N ILE A 255 -1.61 25.77 -9.27
CA ILE A 255 -2.49 24.90 -8.49
C ILE A 255 -2.07 23.44 -8.69
N LEU A 256 -1.89 23.03 -9.95
CA LEU A 256 -1.51 21.67 -10.31
C LEU A 256 -0.18 21.25 -9.68
N ALA A 257 0.82 22.15 -9.63
CA ALA A 257 2.12 21.90 -9.02
C ALA A 257 2.07 21.55 -7.53
N ARG A 258 1.01 21.98 -6.82
CA ARG A 258 0.82 21.64 -5.40
C ARG A 258 0.39 20.19 -5.17
N PHE A 259 -0.21 19.56 -6.19
CA PHE A 259 -0.74 18.19 -6.11
C PHE A 259 0.16 17.16 -6.80
N ILE A 260 0.94 17.58 -7.79
CA ILE A 260 1.91 16.70 -8.43
C ILE A 260 3.15 16.60 -7.52
N PRO A 261 3.54 15.38 -7.10
CA PRO A 261 4.78 15.20 -6.35
C PRO A 261 5.94 15.78 -7.19
N GLN A 262 6.65 16.74 -6.63
CA GLN A 262 7.90 17.17 -7.25
C GLN A 262 8.83 15.98 -7.18
N ASP A 263 9.34 15.52 -8.34
CA ASP A 263 10.49 14.65 -8.40
C ASP A 263 11.65 15.42 -7.72
N GLN A 264 11.74 15.31 -6.40
CA GLN A 264 13.01 15.50 -5.76
C GLN A 264 13.88 14.42 -6.39
N GLU A 265 14.66 14.84 -7.37
CA GLU A 265 15.69 14.00 -7.96
C GLU A 265 16.38 13.34 -6.78
N THR A 266 16.20 12.04 -6.65
CA THR A 266 16.97 11.15 -5.77
C THR A 266 18.42 11.10 -6.29
N THR A 267 18.98 12.27 -6.56
CA THR A 267 20.33 12.47 -7.05
C THR A 267 21.37 12.24 -5.94
N GLN A 268 20.90 12.02 -4.70
CA GLN A 268 21.84 11.75 -3.59
C GLN A 268 21.88 10.27 -3.14
N LEU A 269 20.94 9.41 -3.59
CA LEU A 269 21.00 7.98 -3.26
C LEU A 269 21.51 7.09 -4.40
N ALA A 270 21.57 7.61 -5.64
CA ALA A 270 22.00 6.84 -6.81
C ALA A 270 23.52 6.90 -7.10
N THR A 271 24.30 7.68 -6.35
CA THR A 271 25.76 7.76 -6.54
C THR A 271 26.59 6.83 -5.65
N ILE A 272 25.93 5.94 -4.88
CA ILE A 272 26.65 4.95 -4.04
C ILE A 272 26.66 3.54 -4.68
N HIS A 273 26.05 3.35 -5.85
CA HIS A 273 26.07 2.05 -6.52
C HIS A 273 26.82 2.10 -7.86
N LYS A 274 28.16 2.17 -7.80
CA LYS A 274 29.05 1.56 -8.79
C LYS A 274 30.44 1.45 -8.20
N GLU A 275 30.69 0.32 -7.57
CA GLU A 275 31.92 -0.47 -7.69
C GLU A 275 31.87 -1.63 -6.69
N GLY A 276 31.87 -2.85 -7.23
CA GLY A 276 32.46 -4.03 -6.64
C GLY A 276 31.79 -4.66 -5.41
N GLY A 277 31.09 -5.74 -5.62
CA GLY A 277 31.17 -6.99 -4.86
C GLY A 277 31.01 -6.95 -3.33
N ASP A 278 30.06 -7.70 -2.92
CA ASP A 278 29.81 -8.19 -1.56
C ASP A 278 28.67 -7.46 -0.81
N HIS A 279 27.49 -8.11 -0.84
CA HIS A 279 26.35 -7.70 -0.02
C HIS A 279 26.62 -8.06 1.43
N SER A 280 27.30 -7.17 2.14
CA SER A 280 27.51 -7.27 3.57
C SER A 280 26.35 -6.60 4.30
N PHE A 281 25.73 -7.32 5.22
CA PHE A 281 24.76 -6.82 6.22
C PHE A 281 25.29 -5.62 7.05
N GLU A 282 26.57 -5.30 6.94
CA GLU A 282 27.21 -4.16 7.58
C GLU A 282 26.76 -2.82 6.99
N ASN A 283 26.57 -2.73 5.66
CA ASN A 283 26.15 -1.50 5.00
C ASN A 283 24.70 -1.09 5.34
N GLU A 284 23.80 -2.04 5.49
CA GLU A 284 22.41 -1.75 5.91
C GLU A 284 22.36 -1.24 7.36
N ARG A 285 23.19 -1.80 8.24
CA ARG A 285 23.33 -1.34 9.63
C ARG A 285 23.89 0.08 9.69
N GLU A 286 24.86 0.41 8.87
CA GLU A 286 25.48 1.73 8.84
C GLU A 286 24.52 2.83 8.37
N ILE A 287 23.68 2.52 7.37
CA ILE A 287 22.60 3.41 6.90
C ILE A 287 21.55 3.61 8.00
N LEU A 288 21.15 2.54 8.68
CA LEU A 288 20.19 2.58 9.78
C LEU A 288 20.70 3.39 10.97
N TYR A 289 21.98 3.24 11.32
CA TYR A 289 22.64 4.06 12.34
C TYR A 289 22.70 5.54 11.95
N LYS A 290 22.97 5.86 10.68
CA LYS A 290 23.02 7.24 10.20
C LYS A 290 21.65 7.92 10.28
N ILE A 291 20.58 7.22 9.89
CA ILE A 291 19.18 7.71 10.01
C ILE A 291 18.80 7.89 11.48
N LEU A 292 19.17 6.97 12.37
CA LEU A 292 18.92 7.08 13.81
C LEU A 292 19.68 8.26 14.44
N PHE A 293 20.92 8.54 13.98
CA PHE A 293 21.71 9.69 14.44
C PHE A 293 21.10 11.03 13.99
N GLU A 294 20.63 11.12 12.74
CA GLU A 294 19.93 12.32 12.24
C GLU A 294 18.59 12.55 12.94
N LEU A 295 17.80 11.49 13.19
CA LEU A 295 16.58 11.59 13.98
C LEU A 295 16.84 12.06 15.41
N ARG A 296 17.89 11.54 16.04
CA ARG A 296 18.31 11.98 17.39
C ARG A 296 18.76 13.44 17.40
N GLY A 297 19.44 13.91 16.35
CA GLY A 297 19.81 15.31 16.15
C GLY A 297 18.56 16.21 16.09
N ASN A 298 17.62 15.88 15.21
CA ASN A 298 16.39 16.66 15.03
C ASN A 298 15.52 16.70 16.29
N VAL A 299 15.45 15.62 17.06
CA VAL A 299 14.73 15.56 18.34
C VAL A 299 15.40 16.45 19.40
N ASN A 300 16.74 16.49 19.44
CA ASN A 300 17.47 17.35 20.36
C ASN A 300 17.31 18.83 20.00
N ASP A 301 17.30 19.19 18.72
CA ASP A 301 17.11 20.56 18.26
C ASP A 301 15.68 21.03 18.56
N MET A 302 14.65 20.20 18.33
CA MET A 302 13.29 20.51 18.75
C MET A 302 13.14 20.66 20.27
N ARG A 303 13.87 19.85 21.07
CA ARG A 303 13.88 20.06 22.54
C ARG A 303 14.53 21.37 22.96
N ARG A 304 15.59 21.81 22.27
CA ARG A 304 16.23 23.12 22.51
C ARG A 304 15.28 24.27 22.16
N GLU A 305 14.61 24.19 21.02
CA GLU A 305 13.63 25.20 20.60
C GLU A 305 12.42 25.29 21.56
N MET A 306 11.89 24.14 21.99
CA MET A 306 10.84 24.11 23.01
C MET A 306 11.31 24.68 24.36
N GLY A 307 12.56 24.40 24.75
CA GLY A 307 13.16 24.98 25.96
C GLY A 307 13.33 26.51 25.88
N ALA A 308 13.70 27.02 24.71
CA ALA A 308 13.81 28.48 24.45
C ALA A 308 12.44 29.16 24.46
N LEU A 309 11.45 28.57 23.81
CA LEU A 309 10.06 29.06 23.83
C LEU A 309 9.44 29.05 25.24
N LYS A 310 9.73 28.01 26.03
CA LYS A 310 9.25 27.94 27.42
C LYS A 310 9.85 29.03 28.28
N LYS A 311 11.16 29.33 28.12
CA LYS A 311 11.79 30.48 28.81
C LYS A 311 11.21 31.85 28.39
N GLN A 312 10.93 32.03 27.09
CA GLN A 312 10.27 33.26 26.63
C GLN A 312 8.86 33.44 27.20
N ILE A 313 8.09 32.36 27.36
CA ILE A 313 6.76 32.40 27.97
C ILE A 313 6.88 32.71 29.47
N GLU A 314 7.88 32.17 30.19
CA GLU A 314 8.13 32.46 31.59
C GLU A 314 8.59 33.93 31.81
N GLU A 315 9.41 34.46 30.91
CA GLU A 315 9.81 35.89 30.95
C GLU A 315 8.67 36.82 30.66
N VAL A 316 7.75 36.50 29.75
CA VAL A 316 6.54 37.30 29.49
C VAL A 316 5.54 37.21 30.65
N GLN A 317 5.45 36.07 31.36
CA GLN A 317 4.59 35.93 32.54
C GLN A 317 5.17 36.59 33.79
N SER A 318 6.49 36.69 33.91
CA SER A 318 7.15 37.38 35.05
C SER A 318 7.26 38.89 34.86
N GLY A 319 7.13 39.40 33.63
CA GLY A 319 7.21 40.82 33.29
C GLY A 319 5.91 41.63 33.51
N SER A 320 4.80 40.98 33.91
CA SER A 320 3.50 41.64 34.06
C SER A 320 3.17 42.01 35.51
N LYS A 321 4.07 42.74 36.18
CA LYS A 321 3.77 43.50 37.39
C LYS A 321 4.31 44.92 37.24
N HIS A 322 3.37 45.87 37.26
CA HIS A 322 3.51 47.34 37.24
C HIS A 322 3.51 48.03 35.86
N VAL A 323 2.35 48.47 35.42
CA VAL A 323 2.17 49.81 34.89
C VAL A 323 0.80 50.33 35.31
N SER A 324 0.86 51.51 35.92
CA SER A 324 -0.24 52.28 36.48
C SER A 324 -1.09 52.93 35.38
N THR A 325 -2.34 53.09 35.72
CA THR A 325 -3.43 53.91 35.19
C THR A 325 -3.00 55.20 34.50
N GLU A 326 -3.44 55.40 33.24
CA GLU A 326 -3.84 56.74 32.74
C GLU A 326 -4.90 56.58 31.60
N THR A 327 -5.82 57.52 31.67
CA THR A 327 -7.13 57.73 31.12
C THR A 327 -7.30 57.83 29.60
N LEU A 328 -8.38 57.16 29.10
CA LEU A 328 -9.47 57.47 28.13
C LEU A 328 -9.19 58.07 26.72
N PRO A 329 -10.05 57.84 25.69
CA PRO A 329 -11.53 58.00 25.76
C PRO A 329 -12.35 56.88 24.98
N THR A 330 -13.58 56.85 25.42
CA THR A 330 -14.79 56.16 25.02
C THR A 330 -15.15 56.21 23.53
N THR A 331 -15.50 55.04 22.95
CA THR A 331 -16.48 54.99 21.86
C THR A 331 -17.43 53.82 22.10
N GLN A 332 -18.72 54.12 22.13
CA GLN A 332 -19.84 53.24 22.41
C GLN A 332 -20.11 52.30 21.26
N ILE A 333 -20.31 51.01 21.54
CA ILE A 333 -21.03 50.07 20.67
C ILE A 333 -21.99 49.27 21.56
N ALA A 334 -23.24 49.14 21.09
CA ALA A 334 -24.43 48.62 21.76
C ALA A 334 -24.37 47.12 22.11
N PRO A 335 -25.22 46.63 23.06
CA PRO A 335 -25.12 45.29 23.62
C PRO A 335 -25.86 44.26 22.80
N ILE A 336 -25.23 43.09 22.59
CA ILE A 336 -25.84 41.88 22.06
C ILE A 336 -26.28 40.99 23.24
N ALA A 337 -27.50 40.47 23.16
CA ALA A 337 -28.19 39.70 24.19
C ALA A 337 -27.51 38.36 24.55
N PRO A 338 -27.70 37.84 25.79
CA PRO A 338 -27.00 36.68 26.29
C PRO A 338 -27.63 35.36 25.80
N ILE A 339 -26.76 34.46 25.33
CA ILE A 339 -27.07 33.06 25.04
C ILE A 339 -27.03 32.24 26.34
N ARG A 340 -28.10 31.49 26.61
CA ARG A 340 -28.26 30.64 27.80
C ARG A 340 -27.21 29.50 27.84
N PRO A 341 -26.65 29.20 29.03
CA PRO A 341 -25.73 28.09 29.17
C PRO A 341 -26.45 26.72 29.19
N ILE A 342 -25.91 25.75 28.46
CA ILE A 342 -26.28 24.33 28.55
C ILE A 342 -25.42 23.74 29.68
N ASN A 343 -26.09 23.10 30.67
CA ASN A 343 -25.45 22.42 31.79
C ASN A 343 -24.57 21.26 31.35
N PRO A 344 -23.32 21.15 31.81
CA PRO A 344 -22.58 19.91 31.74
C PRO A 344 -22.91 19.02 32.94
N ILE A 345 -23.13 17.75 32.65
CA ILE A 345 -23.25 16.66 33.61
C ILE A 345 -21.87 16.43 34.24
N SER A 346 -21.76 16.59 35.54
CA SER A 346 -20.57 16.28 36.32
C SER A 346 -20.48 14.76 36.58
N PRO A 347 -19.29 14.14 36.43
CA PRO A 347 -18.91 13.02 37.27
C PRO A 347 -18.02 13.52 38.42
N ALA A 348 -18.26 12.97 39.60
CA ALA A 348 -17.61 13.26 40.85
C ALA A 348 -16.08 13.09 40.77
N LEU A 349 -15.37 14.08 41.29
CA LEU A 349 -13.94 13.97 41.63
C LEU A 349 -13.82 13.33 42.98
N GLU A 350 -13.26 12.14 43.04
CA GLU A 350 -12.63 11.59 44.23
C GLU A 350 -11.17 12.04 44.27
N ASP A 351 -10.74 12.38 45.46
CA ASP A 351 -9.45 12.96 45.84
C ASP A 351 -8.25 12.17 45.22
N ALA A 352 -7.41 12.84 44.47
CA ALA A 352 -6.09 12.36 44.10
C ALA A 352 -5.04 13.12 44.94
N GLU A 353 -4.45 12.40 45.88
CA GLU A 353 -3.30 12.82 46.66
C GLU A 353 -2.10 13.17 45.75
N ALA A 354 -1.36 14.19 46.16
CA ALA A 354 -0.16 14.66 45.44
C ALA A 354 0.90 13.56 45.41
N GLU A 355 1.24 13.05 44.24
CA GLU A 355 2.39 12.17 44.03
C GLU A 355 3.68 13.02 43.97
N GLU A 356 4.57 12.66 44.88
CA GLU A 356 5.93 13.12 45.09
C GLU A 356 6.78 12.88 43.84
N TYR A 357 7.50 13.91 43.38
CA TYR A 357 8.37 13.91 42.21
C TYR A 357 9.60 13.01 42.48
N VAL A 358 9.63 11.82 41.87
CA VAL A 358 10.78 10.90 41.92
C VAL A 358 11.69 11.22 40.72
N GLU A 359 12.98 11.52 41.04
CA GLU A 359 14.04 11.72 40.06
C GLU A 359 14.18 10.51 39.11
N PRO A 360 14.52 10.71 37.80
CA PRO A 360 14.70 9.60 36.88
C PRO A 360 15.95 8.80 37.21
N GLU A 361 15.74 7.53 37.55
CA GLU A 361 16.81 6.55 37.72
C GLU A 361 17.71 6.42 36.50
N LYS A 362 19.00 6.26 36.73
CA LYS A 362 20.09 6.09 35.77
C LYS A 362 19.78 5.01 34.74
N GLU A 363 20.09 5.31 33.48
CA GLU A 363 20.02 4.37 32.35
C GLU A 363 20.86 3.10 32.63
N PRO A 364 20.36 1.89 32.27
CA PRO A 364 21.13 0.66 32.46
C PRO A 364 22.33 0.60 31.51
N GLU A 365 23.50 0.37 32.02
CA GLU A 365 24.78 0.28 31.33
C GLU A 365 24.94 -0.95 30.41
N ASN A 366 23.93 -1.84 30.28
CA ASN A 366 24.01 -3.05 29.47
C ASN A 366 22.86 -3.12 28.47
N LEU A 367 23.19 -2.98 27.17
CA LEU A 367 22.28 -3.06 26.01
C LEU A 367 21.95 -4.51 25.59
N ASN A 368 22.12 -5.49 26.43
CA ASN A 368 21.75 -6.86 26.12
C ASN A 368 20.22 -7.05 26.21
N LEU A 369 19.59 -7.31 25.06
CA LEU A 369 18.13 -7.47 24.94
C LEU A 369 17.54 -8.53 25.87
N ASN A 370 18.31 -9.56 26.24
CA ASN A 370 17.89 -10.59 27.19
C ASN A 370 17.86 -10.06 28.62
N ASP A 371 18.85 -9.27 29.02
CA ASP A 371 18.93 -8.69 30.36
C ASP A 371 17.88 -7.58 30.55
N LEU A 372 17.65 -6.78 29.52
CA LEU A 372 16.58 -5.78 29.51
C LEU A 372 15.20 -6.43 29.60
N GLY A 373 14.99 -7.53 28.87
CA GLY A 373 13.75 -8.31 28.92
C GLY A 373 13.50 -8.92 30.30
N LYS A 374 14.54 -9.37 30.98
CA LYS A 374 14.47 -9.90 32.35
C LYS A 374 14.11 -8.80 33.36
N GLN A 375 14.78 -7.66 33.31
CA GLN A 375 14.50 -6.50 34.17
C GLN A 375 13.07 -5.96 34.00
N MET A 376 12.56 -5.89 32.77
CA MET A 376 11.19 -5.47 32.51
C MET A 376 10.17 -6.44 33.10
N LEU A 377 10.42 -7.74 33.04
CA LEU A 377 9.55 -8.77 33.66
C LEU A 377 9.56 -8.70 35.17
N GLU A 378 10.73 -8.53 35.80
CA GLU A 378 10.88 -8.35 37.24
C GLU A 378 10.15 -7.10 37.73
N LYS A 379 10.38 -5.94 37.10
CA LYS A 379 9.69 -4.68 37.45
C LYS A 379 8.17 -4.76 37.31
N ALA A 380 7.67 -5.42 36.25
CA ALA A 380 6.23 -5.59 36.06
C ALA A 380 5.59 -6.51 37.11
N LEU A 381 6.30 -7.55 37.52
CA LEU A 381 5.84 -8.43 38.62
C LEU A 381 5.85 -7.72 39.97
N GLU A 382 6.87 -6.92 40.27
CA GLU A 382 6.97 -6.15 41.53
C GLU A 382 5.85 -5.11 41.60
N ARG A 383 5.62 -4.31 40.53
CA ARG A 383 4.53 -3.34 40.47
C ARG A 383 3.14 -3.95 40.64
N ASN A 384 2.95 -5.14 40.11
CA ASN A 384 1.67 -5.86 40.23
C ASN A 384 1.62 -6.82 41.43
N LYS A 385 2.51 -6.69 42.42
CA LYS A 385 2.54 -7.51 43.67
C LYS A 385 2.45 -9.01 43.37
N GLY A 386 3.15 -9.47 42.32
CA GLY A 386 3.18 -10.88 41.93
C GLY A 386 1.98 -11.35 41.09
N ASN A 387 1.04 -10.48 40.74
CA ASN A 387 -0.12 -10.86 39.94
C ASN A 387 0.24 -11.00 38.46
N ARG A 388 0.48 -12.24 38.02
CA ARG A 388 0.96 -12.60 36.67
C ARG A 388 0.03 -12.12 35.55
N LYS A 389 -1.31 -12.15 35.75
CA LYS A 389 -2.27 -11.67 34.74
C LYS A 389 -2.21 -10.16 34.54
N LYS A 390 -2.08 -9.40 35.63
CA LYS A 390 -1.94 -7.94 35.52
C LYS A 390 -0.59 -7.52 34.92
N ALA A 391 0.49 -8.22 35.29
CA ALA A 391 1.82 -7.99 34.69
C ALA A 391 1.87 -8.32 33.19
N ALA A 392 1.16 -9.35 32.75
CA ALA A 392 1.04 -9.67 31.32
C ALA A 392 0.31 -8.56 30.53
N LEU A 393 -0.76 -8.01 31.10
CA LEU A 393 -1.52 -6.89 30.55
C LEU A 393 -0.69 -5.61 30.47
N GLU A 394 0.09 -5.28 31.52
CA GLU A 394 0.99 -4.12 31.54
C GLU A 394 2.11 -4.22 30.50
N LEU A 395 2.64 -5.43 30.27
CA LEU A 395 3.67 -5.69 29.26
C LEU A 395 3.12 -5.89 27.84
N GLY A 396 1.80 -5.85 27.64
CA GLY A 396 1.16 -6.06 26.33
C GLY A 396 1.36 -7.47 25.75
N ILE A 397 1.58 -8.49 26.60
CA ILE A 397 1.82 -9.88 26.18
C ILE A 397 0.77 -10.82 26.73
N SER A 398 0.58 -11.99 26.06
CA SER A 398 -0.35 -13.01 26.56
C SER A 398 0.20 -13.70 27.83
N ASP A 399 -0.71 -14.17 28.71
CA ASP A 399 -0.37 -14.94 29.91
C ASP A 399 0.56 -16.12 29.59
N ARG A 400 0.33 -16.80 28.48
CA ARG A 400 1.15 -17.93 28.01
C ARG A 400 2.57 -17.49 27.62
N THR A 401 2.72 -16.32 27.04
CA THR A 401 4.02 -15.74 26.67
C THR A 401 4.80 -15.32 27.92
N LEU A 402 4.11 -14.70 28.87
CA LEU A 402 4.70 -14.34 30.18
C LEU A 402 5.22 -15.60 30.90
N TYR A 403 4.42 -16.65 30.99
CA TYR A 403 4.80 -17.89 31.64
C TYR A 403 6.02 -18.55 31.02
N ARG A 404 6.09 -18.56 29.67
CA ARG A 404 7.24 -19.10 28.93
C ARG A 404 8.52 -18.29 29.21
N ARG A 405 8.44 -16.96 29.28
CA ARG A 405 9.58 -16.08 29.56
C ARG A 405 10.03 -16.16 31.00
N LEU A 406 9.10 -16.25 31.96
CA LEU A 406 9.44 -16.47 33.38
C LEU A 406 10.23 -17.78 33.59
N LYS A 407 9.82 -18.85 32.91
CA LYS A 407 10.53 -20.16 32.95
C LYS A 407 11.90 -20.07 32.26
N GLN A 408 12.00 -19.32 31.17
CA GLN A 408 13.25 -19.10 30.44
C GLN A 408 14.29 -18.32 31.26
N TYR A 409 13.85 -17.36 32.09
CA TYR A 409 14.71 -16.51 32.90
C TYR A 409 14.85 -17.01 34.35
N GLY A 410 14.26 -18.16 34.72
CA GLY A 410 14.36 -18.76 36.06
C GLY A 410 13.63 -18.00 37.17
N LEU A 411 12.62 -17.19 36.80
CA LEU A 411 11.82 -16.36 37.72
C LEU A 411 10.48 -16.99 38.10
N ASP A 412 10.37 -18.31 38.01
CA ASP A 412 9.12 -19.07 38.20
C ASP A 412 8.92 -19.54 39.67
N LYS A 413 9.39 -18.75 40.63
CA LYS A 413 9.19 -19.03 42.06
C LYS A 413 7.85 -18.55 42.59
#